data_393e25fe4bfc8e3cbb0f666ef2e5ef03
#
_entry.id   393e25fe4bfc8e3cbb0f666ef2e5ef03
#
_cell.length_a   1.000
_cell.length_b   1.000
_cell.length_c   1.000
_cell.angle_alpha   90.00
_cell.angle_beta   90.00
_cell.angle_gamma   90.00
#
_symmetry.space_group_name_H-M   'P 1'
#
loop_
_entity.id
_entity.type
_entity.pdbx_description
1 polymer ?
#
loop_
_entity_poly.entity_id
_entity_poly.type
_entity_poly.pdbx_seq_one_letter_code
_entity_poly.pdbx_strand_id
1 'polypeptide(L)'
;MTQTVSRCVNLDWLEVYCVETQPRPWTYFRDLGFEVQKREYGTPMYREMYTIMVHGAALIEVRRDPYQVKSQGGIFEDGACHLRLSNRTCYYPDPVGLFRRFIIEHGFFYKGITRVDICMDFLHFDFGDDPLEILKSYMEGKISKINQANVAAHGTDQWDGRYWNSLKWGSETSMVTTKMYNKTMELNRPGHDKFYIRDEWERCELCSRQITTYQYTNKDGTTCTRYGCKYVAFGTAKPEPIPQEQCEEVPIWRVEFSVKSNARHWINMQSKEFHLLTLNNIDSRMKLLFLFHSLAHHYFHFKTLVYTREGTLQRKDRCPDKVLFITSRDERAYKPKALPTTAKQAPSWIMRVTDELRRLITSDKVPDNIAESANYILVQLWEQCRLWGVTKRDSEVYDLKAMNKTQLLELYRKLRSMLEAKQLHF
;
A
#
# COMPACT_ATOMS: atom_id res chain seq x y z
N MET A 1 1.24 -25.18 -28.54
CA MET A 1 0.32 -24.04 -28.40
C MET A 1 0.37 -23.65 -26.94
N THR A 2 0.98 -22.51 -26.59
CA THR A 2 0.94 -21.95 -25.25
C THR A 2 -0.49 -21.49 -25.02
N GLN A 3 -1.19 -22.19 -24.16
CA GLN A 3 -2.51 -21.77 -23.68
C GLN A 3 -2.38 -20.38 -23.11
N THR A 4 -3.04 -19.39 -23.70
CA THR A 4 -3.07 -18.03 -23.18
C THR A 4 -3.78 -18.10 -21.83
N VAL A 5 -3.04 -17.92 -20.75
CA VAL A 5 -3.61 -17.94 -19.40
C VAL A 5 -4.48 -16.69 -19.24
N SER A 6 -5.78 -16.86 -19.10
CA SER A 6 -6.72 -15.75 -18.87
C SER A 6 -6.40 -15.06 -17.56
N ARG A 7 -6.32 -13.72 -17.57
CA ARG A 7 -5.94 -12.89 -16.44
C ARG A 7 -6.70 -11.58 -16.42
N CYS A 8 -6.93 -11.08 -15.23
CA CYS A 8 -7.64 -9.85 -15.01
C CYS A 8 -6.81 -8.90 -14.12
N VAL A 9 -6.23 -7.87 -14.70
CA VAL A 9 -5.49 -6.83 -13.96
C VAL A 9 -6.36 -5.61 -13.74
N ASN A 10 -6.43 -5.13 -12.48
CA ASN A 10 -7.27 -3.99 -12.11
C ASN A 10 -6.62 -3.14 -11.02
N LEU A 11 -7.15 -1.93 -10.86
CA LEU A 11 -7.00 -1.16 -9.64
C LEU A 11 -7.96 -1.72 -8.58
N ASP A 12 -7.48 -1.87 -7.33
CA ASP A 12 -8.34 -2.21 -6.19
C ASP A 12 -8.43 -1.05 -5.17
N TRP A 13 -7.50 -0.09 -5.27
CA TRP A 13 -7.47 1.13 -4.48
C TRP A 13 -6.74 2.24 -5.23
N LEU A 14 -7.27 3.46 -5.19
CA LEU A 14 -6.58 4.65 -5.66
C LEU A 14 -6.90 5.82 -4.74
N GLU A 15 -5.86 6.35 -4.10
CA GLU A 15 -5.93 7.51 -3.21
C GLU A 15 -4.87 8.52 -3.60
N VAL A 16 -5.25 9.78 -3.64
CA VAL A 16 -4.37 10.89 -4.01
C VAL A 16 -4.41 11.99 -2.96
N TYR A 17 -3.29 12.69 -2.84
CA TYR A 17 -3.19 13.94 -2.11
C TYR A 17 -3.43 15.09 -3.05
N CYS A 18 -4.33 15.97 -2.66
CA CYS A 18 -4.67 17.19 -3.38
C CYS A 18 -4.66 18.39 -2.44
N VAL A 19 -4.74 19.59 -3.03
CA VAL A 19 -5.00 20.84 -2.30
C VAL A 19 -6.21 21.50 -2.95
N GLU A 20 -7.19 21.88 -2.15
CA GLU A 20 -8.32 22.70 -2.63
C GLU A 20 -7.80 24.11 -2.95
N THR A 21 -8.04 24.58 -4.17
CA THR A 21 -7.66 25.95 -4.59
C THR A 21 -8.54 26.99 -3.91
N GLN A 22 -9.78 26.62 -3.60
CA GLN A 22 -10.74 27.42 -2.83
C GLN A 22 -11.48 26.49 -1.87
N PRO A 23 -11.49 26.77 -0.56
CA PRO A 23 -12.26 26.00 0.40
C PRO A 23 -13.75 26.04 0.04
N ARG A 24 -14.36 24.88 -0.11
CA ARG A 24 -15.79 24.74 -0.43
C ARG A 24 -16.47 23.95 0.67
N PRO A 25 -17.71 24.29 1.09
CA PRO A 25 -18.42 23.49 2.06
C PRO A 25 -18.72 22.09 1.47
N TRP A 26 -18.87 21.09 2.32
CA TRP A 26 -19.23 19.74 1.86
C TRP A 26 -20.58 19.71 1.13
N THR A 27 -21.46 20.69 1.36
CA THR A 27 -22.72 20.88 0.66
C THR A 27 -22.56 21.26 -0.80
N TYR A 28 -21.40 21.75 -1.21
CA TYR A 28 -21.11 22.12 -2.59
C TYR A 28 -21.49 21.03 -3.61
N PHE A 29 -21.18 19.77 -3.29
CA PHE A 29 -21.50 18.66 -4.17
C PHE A 29 -23.02 18.35 -4.19
N ARG A 30 -23.73 18.61 -3.10
CA ARG A 30 -25.19 18.49 -3.08
C ARG A 30 -25.84 19.56 -3.96
N ASP A 31 -25.31 20.76 -3.93
CA ASP A 31 -25.81 21.88 -4.76
C ASP A 31 -25.57 21.59 -6.27
N LEU A 32 -24.60 20.74 -6.61
CA LEU A 32 -24.37 20.21 -7.96
C LEU A 32 -25.25 18.99 -8.30
N GLY A 33 -26.11 18.54 -7.40
CA GLY A 33 -27.02 17.41 -7.60
C GLY A 33 -26.42 16.03 -7.25
N PHE A 34 -25.25 15.98 -6.62
CA PHE A 34 -24.72 14.71 -6.10
C PHE A 34 -25.37 14.35 -4.76
N GLU A 35 -25.59 13.08 -4.54
CA GLU A 35 -25.89 12.56 -3.22
C GLU A 35 -24.60 12.56 -2.39
N VAL A 36 -24.63 13.13 -1.17
CA VAL A 36 -23.44 13.22 -0.30
C VAL A 36 -23.75 12.65 1.06
N GLN A 37 -22.97 11.66 1.46
CA GLN A 37 -23.02 11.06 2.78
C GLN A 37 -21.85 11.59 3.62
N LYS A 38 -22.13 12.55 4.52
CA LYS A 38 -21.14 13.06 5.46
C LYS A 38 -21.07 12.12 6.66
N ARG A 39 -19.85 11.79 7.10
CA ARG A 39 -19.63 11.09 8.37
C ARG A 39 -19.73 12.07 9.54
N GLU A 40 -20.26 11.58 10.65
CA GLU A 40 -20.36 12.35 11.90
C GLU A 40 -18.97 12.74 12.43
N TYR A 41 -18.01 11.82 12.33
CA TYR A 41 -16.62 12.03 12.75
C TYR A 41 -15.69 11.98 11.56
N GLY A 42 -14.61 12.78 11.62
CA GLY A 42 -13.52 12.75 10.65
C GLY A 42 -12.58 11.54 10.86
N THR A 43 -11.34 11.75 10.55
CA THR A 43 -10.24 10.78 10.78
C THR A 43 -9.25 11.38 11.79
N PRO A 44 -8.26 10.62 12.30
CA PRO A 44 -7.20 11.19 13.14
C PRO A 44 -6.42 12.35 12.50
N MET A 45 -6.45 12.46 11.17
CA MET A 45 -5.74 13.52 10.43
C MET A 45 -6.65 14.62 9.89
N TYR A 46 -7.93 14.33 9.64
CA TYR A 46 -8.88 15.23 8.97
C TYR A 46 -10.15 15.40 9.79
N ARG A 47 -10.64 16.64 9.93
CA ARG A 47 -11.88 16.96 10.65
C ARG A 47 -13.12 16.53 9.88
N GLU A 48 -13.07 16.58 8.56
CA GLU A 48 -14.21 16.26 7.72
C GLU A 48 -13.93 15.06 6.82
N MET A 49 -14.93 14.19 6.71
CA MET A 49 -14.96 13.06 5.80
C MET A 49 -16.37 12.89 5.23
N TYR A 50 -16.48 12.81 3.91
CA TYR A 50 -17.73 12.53 3.23
C TYR A 50 -17.52 11.67 1.99
N THR A 51 -18.58 11.01 1.58
CA THR A 51 -18.60 10.19 0.36
C THR A 51 -19.57 10.80 -0.63
N ILE A 52 -19.10 11.05 -1.83
CA ILE A 52 -19.91 11.45 -2.97
C ILE A 52 -20.47 10.20 -3.60
N MET A 53 -21.79 10.18 -3.81
CA MET A 53 -22.52 9.04 -4.30
C MET A 53 -23.20 9.38 -5.63
N VAL A 54 -23.37 8.38 -6.48
CA VAL A 54 -24.14 8.47 -7.72
C VAL A 54 -25.06 7.24 -7.78
N HIS A 55 -26.35 7.50 -7.88
CA HIS A 55 -27.40 6.45 -7.86
C HIS A 55 -27.24 5.45 -6.70
N GLY A 56 -27.05 5.98 -5.49
CA GLY A 56 -26.88 5.18 -4.28
C GLY A 56 -25.56 4.43 -4.16
N ALA A 57 -24.64 4.59 -5.11
CA ALA A 57 -23.33 3.95 -5.08
C ALA A 57 -22.22 4.96 -4.77
N ALA A 58 -21.30 4.58 -3.86
CA ALA A 58 -20.14 5.39 -3.54
C ALA A 58 -19.24 5.56 -4.78
N LEU A 59 -18.92 6.81 -5.10
CA LEU A 59 -18.03 7.18 -6.20
C LEU A 59 -16.64 7.56 -5.66
N ILE A 60 -16.59 8.61 -4.83
CA ILE A 60 -15.34 9.17 -4.30
C ILE A 60 -15.52 9.49 -2.83
N GLU A 61 -14.56 9.13 -2.00
CA GLU A 61 -14.43 9.57 -0.62
C GLU A 61 -13.49 10.78 -0.57
N VAL A 62 -13.90 11.81 0.15
CA VAL A 62 -13.13 13.04 0.37
C VAL A 62 -12.85 13.19 1.86
N ARG A 63 -11.57 13.37 2.19
CA ARG A 63 -11.10 13.73 3.53
C ARG A 63 -10.43 15.09 3.44
N ARG A 64 -10.89 16.05 4.22
CA ARG A 64 -10.45 17.46 4.16
C ARG A 64 -10.38 18.09 5.54
N ASP A 65 -9.91 19.33 5.59
CA ASP A 65 -9.70 20.10 6.80
C ASP A 65 -8.77 19.38 7.79
N PRO A 66 -7.47 19.29 7.48
CA PRO A 66 -6.52 18.62 8.35
C PRO A 66 -6.32 19.37 9.67
N TYR A 67 -6.10 18.63 10.77
CA TYR A 67 -5.85 19.22 12.09
C TYR A 67 -4.53 19.98 12.17
N GLN A 68 -3.53 19.64 11.35
CA GLN A 68 -2.17 20.15 11.42
C GLN A 68 -1.77 20.81 10.10
N VAL A 69 -2.15 22.07 9.90
CA VAL A 69 -1.81 22.86 8.71
C VAL A 69 -0.56 23.69 8.91
N LYS A 70 0.20 23.94 7.84
CA LYS A 70 1.49 24.68 7.85
C LYS A 70 1.36 26.09 8.38
N SER A 71 0.29 26.79 8.05
CA SER A 71 -0.01 28.13 8.59
C SER A 71 -0.12 28.16 10.14
N GLN A 72 -0.36 27.02 10.76
CA GLN A 72 -0.45 26.83 12.21
C GLN A 72 0.71 25.98 12.77
N GLY A 73 1.83 25.87 12.03
CA GLY A 73 2.99 25.08 12.43
C GLY A 73 2.86 23.55 12.23
N GLY A 74 1.86 23.09 11.48
CA GLY A 74 1.64 21.70 11.15
C GLY A 74 2.38 21.23 9.89
N ILE A 75 2.03 20.03 9.41
CA ILE A 75 2.70 19.33 8.30
C ILE A 75 1.96 19.46 6.97
N PHE A 76 0.65 19.66 6.98
CA PHE A 76 -0.18 19.72 5.78
C PHE A 76 -0.22 21.14 5.19
N GLU A 77 -0.30 21.23 3.87
CA GLU A 77 -0.61 22.51 3.19
C GLU A 77 -2.02 22.95 3.59
N ASP A 78 -2.27 24.27 3.60
CA ASP A 78 -3.61 24.80 3.78
C ASP A 78 -4.48 24.35 2.60
N GLY A 79 -5.71 23.89 2.89
CA GLY A 79 -6.58 23.28 1.89
C GLY A 79 -6.23 21.84 1.51
N ALA A 80 -5.27 21.22 2.22
CA ALA A 80 -4.89 19.82 1.98
C ALA A 80 -6.07 18.87 2.15
N CYS A 81 -6.19 17.93 1.22
CA CYS A 81 -7.21 16.91 1.22
C CYS A 81 -6.71 15.59 0.62
N HIS A 82 -7.35 14.49 1.00
CA HIS A 82 -7.19 13.19 0.35
C HIS A 82 -8.48 12.82 -0.38
N LEU A 83 -8.34 12.42 -1.62
CA LEU A 83 -9.42 11.89 -2.43
C LEU A 83 -9.16 10.40 -2.69
N ARG A 84 -10.19 9.56 -2.53
CA ARG A 84 -10.10 8.13 -2.77
C ARG A 84 -11.24 7.66 -3.65
N LEU A 85 -10.93 6.92 -4.72
CA LEU A 85 -11.96 6.19 -5.46
C LEU A 85 -12.57 5.10 -4.59
N SER A 86 -13.88 4.90 -4.70
CA SER A 86 -14.50 3.71 -4.13
C SER A 86 -13.99 2.45 -4.84
N ASN A 87 -14.01 1.30 -4.16
CA ASN A 87 -13.60 0.05 -4.79
C ASN A 87 -14.41 -0.25 -6.06
N ARG A 88 -15.72 0.01 -6.04
CA ARG A 88 -16.57 -0.18 -7.22
C ARG A 88 -16.13 0.70 -8.39
N THR A 89 -15.79 1.94 -8.11
CA THR A 89 -15.34 2.91 -9.14
C THR A 89 -14.01 2.49 -9.77
N CYS A 90 -13.14 1.81 -9.02
CA CYS A 90 -11.88 1.27 -9.57
C CYS A 90 -12.10 0.25 -10.70
N TYR A 91 -13.30 -0.37 -10.77
CA TYR A 91 -13.67 -1.34 -11.81
C TYR A 91 -14.50 -0.74 -12.95
N TYR A 92 -14.62 0.59 -13.02
CA TYR A 92 -15.23 1.25 -14.17
C TYR A 92 -14.30 1.14 -15.41
N PRO A 93 -14.82 1.30 -16.61
CA PRO A 93 -13.99 1.22 -17.83
C PRO A 93 -12.83 2.20 -17.87
N ASP A 94 -13.00 3.41 -17.34
CA ASP A 94 -11.95 4.45 -17.25
C ASP A 94 -11.97 5.10 -15.85
N PRO A 95 -11.52 4.38 -14.80
CA PRO A 95 -11.59 4.90 -13.43
C PRO A 95 -10.64 6.08 -13.21
N VAL A 96 -9.47 6.06 -13.84
CA VAL A 96 -8.45 7.11 -13.69
C VAL A 96 -8.86 8.38 -14.44
N GLY A 97 -9.43 8.26 -15.63
CA GLY A 97 -9.95 9.38 -16.38
C GLY A 97 -11.13 10.05 -15.68
N LEU A 98 -12.05 9.27 -15.11
CA LEU A 98 -13.13 9.76 -14.26
C LEU A 98 -12.56 10.55 -13.06
N PHE A 99 -11.57 9.97 -12.36
CA PHE A 99 -10.98 10.60 -11.20
C PHE A 99 -10.24 11.91 -11.55
N ARG A 100 -9.53 11.91 -12.68
CA ARG A 100 -8.82 13.09 -13.19
C ARG A 100 -9.79 14.22 -13.54
N ARG A 101 -10.90 13.91 -14.24
CA ARG A 101 -11.97 14.88 -14.54
C ARG A 101 -12.55 15.45 -13.25
N PHE A 102 -12.91 14.59 -12.30
CA PHE A 102 -13.42 15.02 -10.99
C PHE A 102 -12.47 16.00 -10.29
N ILE A 103 -11.18 15.69 -10.23
CA ILE A 103 -10.16 16.55 -9.62
C ILE A 103 -10.13 17.93 -10.28
N ILE A 104 -10.12 17.97 -11.60
CA ILE A 104 -10.02 19.22 -12.37
C ILE A 104 -11.31 20.04 -12.25
N GLU A 105 -12.47 19.44 -12.50
CA GLU A 105 -13.78 20.12 -12.55
C GLU A 105 -14.18 20.68 -11.18
N HIS A 106 -13.75 20.03 -10.11
CA HIS A 106 -14.09 20.46 -8.74
C HIS A 106 -12.96 21.23 -8.05
N GLY A 107 -11.99 21.78 -8.80
CA GLY A 107 -10.99 22.73 -8.30
C GLY A 107 -10.01 22.15 -7.28
N PHE A 108 -9.70 20.87 -7.39
CA PHE A 108 -8.61 20.26 -6.64
C PHE A 108 -7.32 20.35 -7.42
N PHE A 109 -6.24 20.73 -6.76
CA PHE A 109 -4.90 20.69 -7.32
C PHE A 109 -4.21 19.39 -6.94
N TYR A 110 -3.98 18.51 -7.93
CA TYR A 110 -3.33 17.22 -7.73
C TYR A 110 -1.85 17.37 -7.34
N LYS A 111 -1.44 16.73 -6.28
CA LYS A 111 -0.05 16.71 -5.77
C LYS A 111 0.64 15.35 -5.96
N GLY A 112 -0.10 14.25 -5.88
CA GLY A 112 0.47 12.92 -6.07
C GLY A 112 -0.39 11.79 -5.52
N ILE A 113 -0.03 10.58 -5.92
CA ILE A 113 -0.63 9.35 -5.40
C ILE A 113 -0.12 9.13 -3.98
N THR A 114 -1.03 8.85 -3.04
CA THR A 114 -0.70 8.44 -1.66
C THR A 114 -0.76 6.94 -1.47
N ARG A 115 -1.67 6.29 -2.20
CA ARG A 115 -1.76 4.83 -2.23
C ARG A 115 -2.41 4.38 -3.54
N VAL A 116 -1.84 3.34 -4.11
CA VAL A 116 -2.46 2.59 -5.19
C VAL A 116 -2.30 1.10 -4.92
N ASP A 117 -3.41 0.36 -5.02
CA ASP A 117 -3.37 -1.10 -4.97
C ASP A 117 -3.67 -1.62 -6.37
N ILE A 118 -2.73 -2.43 -6.88
CA ILE A 118 -2.83 -3.07 -8.20
C ILE A 118 -2.97 -4.56 -7.97
N CYS A 119 -4.00 -5.16 -8.53
CA CYS A 119 -4.27 -6.59 -8.36
C CYS A 119 -4.35 -7.31 -9.70
N MET A 120 -4.06 -8.60 -9.66
CA MET A 120 -4.28 -9.53 -10.77
C MET A 120 -5.04 -10.74 -10.26
N ASP A 121 -6.15 -11.04 -10.92
CA ASP A 121 -6.96 -12.22 -10.69
C ASP A 121 -6.62 -13.28 -11.75
N PHE A 122 -6.50 -14.54 -11.34
CA PHE A 122 -6.07 -15.65 -12.20
C PHE A 122 -6.46 -17.01 -11.61
N LEU A 123 -6.43 -18.05 -12.44
CA LEU A 123 -6.66 -19.43 -12.02
C LEU A 123 -5.36 -20.16 -11.69
N HIS A 124 -4.36 -20.02 -12.57
CA HIS A 124 -3.05 -20.65 -12.45
C HIS A 124 -1.94 -19.64 -12.74
N PHE A 125 -0.76 -19.87 -12.19
CA PHE A 125 0.44 -19.12 -12.56
C PHE A 125 0.90 -19.45 -13.99
N ASP A 126 1.87 -18.71 -14.53
CA ASP A 126 2.26 -18.77 -15.94
C ASP A 126 2.75 -20.13 -16.43
N PHE A 127 3.31 -20.92 -15.52
CA PHE A 127 3.79 -22.26 -15.83
C PHE A 127 2.80 -23.37 -15.41
N GLY A 128 1.53 -23.02 -15.13
CA GLY A 128 0.51 -23.95 -14.71
C GLY A 128 0.54 -24.30 -13.21
N ASP A 129 1.41 -23.67 -12.44
CA ASP A 129 1.45 -23.89 -11.00
C ASP A 129 0.11 -23.50 -10.34
N ASP A 130 -0.42 -24.38 -9.52
CA ASP A 130 -1.62 -24.13 -8.73
C ASP A 130 -1.31 -23.17 -7.58
N PRO A 131 -2.09 -22.09 -7.39
CA PRO A 131 -1.85 -21.12 -6.33
C PRO A 131 -1.94 -21.71 -4.91
N LEU A 132 -2.82 -22.68 -4.68
CA LEU A 132 -2.94 -23.36 -3.39
C LEU A 132 -1.68 -24.16 -3.07
N GLU A 133 -1.12 -24.87 -4.08
CA GLU A 133 0.11 -25.65 -3.90
C GLU A 133 1.34 -24.75 -3.66
N ILE A 134 1.39 -23.57 -4.28
CA ILE A 134 2.43 -22.56 -3.98
C ILE A 134 2.31 -22.09 -2.55
N LEU A 135 1.10 -21.82 -2.09
CA LEU A 135 0.84 -21.38 -0.72
C LEU A 135 1.22 -22.46 0.29
N LYS A 136 0.83 -23.73 0.06
CA LYS A 136 1.24 -24.88 0.89
C LYS A 136 2.76 -25.04 0.90
N SER A 137 3.41 -25.02 -0.26
CA SER A 137 4.87 -25.14 -0.39
C SER A 137 5.61 -24.04 0.37
N TYR A 138 5.05 -22.82 0.42
CA TYR A 138 5.59 -21.74 1.22
C TYR A 138 5.45 -21.99 2.73
N MET A 139 4.28 -22.43 3.17
CA MET A 139 4.01 -22.75 4.59
C MET A 139 4.81 -23.96 5.09
N GLU A 140 5.08 -24.93 4.22
CA GLU A 140 5.91 -26.11 4.51
C GLU A 140 7.42 -25.81 4.42
N GLY A 141 7.81 -24.59 4.05
CA GLY A 141 9.21 -24.22 3.91
C GLY A 141 9.91 -24.87 2.71
N LYS A 142 9.19 -25.32 1.69
CA LYS A 142 9.75 -25.84 0.44
C LYS A 142 10.21 -24.71 -0.50
N ILE A 143 9.53 -23.57 -0.42
CA ILE A 143 9.92 -22.35 -1.10
C ILE A 143 10.06 -21.21 -0.10
N SER A 144 10.90 -20.23 -0.42
CA SER A 144 11.10 -19.03 0.39
C SER A 144 11.01 -17.78 -0.47
N LYS A 145 10.29 -16.78 0.00
CA LYS A 145 10.23 -15.48 -0.66
C LYS A 145 11.52 -14.71 -0.46
N ILE A 146 11.98 -14.07 -1.54
CA ILE A 146 13.10 -13.12 -1.48
C ILE A 146 12.49 -11.75 -1.20
N ASN A 147 13.10 -10.96 -0.36
CA ASN A 147 12.60 -9.65 0.05
C ASN A 147 11.25 -9.70 0.77
N GLN A 148 11.15 -9.06 1.91
CA GLN A 148 10.03 -9.00 2.87
C GLN A 148 9.98 -10.20 3.85
N ALA A 149 10.58 -9.98 5.03
CA ALA A 149 10.67 -11.01 6.08
C ALA A 149 9.36 -11.19 6.87
N ASN A 150 8.52 -10.13 6.95
CA ASN A 150 7.30 -10.18 7.76
C ASN A 150 6.15 -10.82 6.97
N VAL A 151 5.62 -11.90 7.50
CA VAL A 151 4.50 -12.64 6.91
C VAL A 151 3.36 -12.70 7.91
N ALA A 152 2.15 -12.38 7.45
CA ALA A 152 0.93 -12.72 8.14
C ALA A 152 0.18 -13.75 7.28
N ALA A 153 -0.12 -14.89 7.86
CA ALA A 153 -0.89 -15.95 7.22
C ALA A 153 -2.28 -16.01 7.84
N HIS A 154 -3.29 -16.11 6.99
CA HIS A 154 -4.67 -16.30 7.42
C HIS A 154 -5.22 -17.56 6.76
N GLY A 155 -5.86 -18.38 7.55
CA GLY A 155 -6.52 -19.60 7.12
C GLY A 155 -7.87 -19.77 7.82
N THR A 156 -8.69 -20.66 7.30
CA THR A 156 -9.85 -21.19 8.01
C THR A 156 -9.46 -22.53 8.58
N ASP A 157 -9.66 -22.71 9.91
CA ASP A 157 -9.59 -24.02 10.54
C ASP A 157 -10.85 -24.79 10.10
N GLN A 158 -10.70 -25.77 9.21
CA GLN A 158 -11.70 -26.81 9.01
C GLN A 158 -11.26 -28.05 9.79
N TRP A 159 -12.23 -28.84 10.27
CA TRP A 159 -12.02 -29.98 11.20
C TRP A 159 -11.01 -31.03 10.72
N ASP A 160 -10.72 -31.08 9.43
CA ASP A 160 -9.87 -32.06 8.75
C ASP A 160 -8.58 -31.50 8.15
N GLY A 161 -8.21 -30.26 8.48
CA GLY A 161 -6.95 -29.66 8.07
C GLY A 161 -6.98 -28.14 8.02
N ARG A 162 -5.83 -27.51 8.25
CA ARG A 162 -5.67 -26.08 8.10
C ARG A 162 -5.61 -25.72 6.63
N TYR A 163 -6.67 -25.12 6.12
CA TYR A 163 -6.67 -24.56 4.78
C TYR A 163 -6.21 -23.10 4.82
N TRP A 164 -4.97 -22.89 4.38
CA TRP A 164 -4.47 -21.55 4.16
C TRP A 164 -5.12 -20.96 2.92
N ASN A 165 -5.73 -19.79 3.04
CA ASN A 165 -6.40 -19.12 1.95
C ASN A 165 -5.83 -17.74 1.65
N SER A 166 -4.88 -17.25 2.45
CA SER A 166 -4.30 -15.92 2.31
C SER A 166 -2.91 -15.84 2.93
N LEU A 167 -2.00 -15.18 2.22
CA LEU A 167 -0.70 -14.73 2.73
C LEU A 167 -0.51 -13.25 2.45
N LYS A 168 0.01 -12.52 3.45
CA LYS A 168 0.40 -11.12 3.33
C LYS A 168 1.87 -10.96 3.70
N TRP A 169 2.65 -10.33 2.85
CA TRP A 169 4.04 -9.99 3.08
C TRP A 169 4.22 -8.48 3.18
N GLY A 170 5.15 -8.08 4.05
CA GLY A 170 5.45 -6.69 4.36
C GLY A 170 4.66 -6.17 5.55
N SER A 171 5.32 -5.29 6.33
CA SER A 171 4.72 -4.59 7.47
C SER A 171 3.84 -3.43 7.00
N GLU A 172 3.11 -2.83 7.94
CA GLU A 172 2.32 -1.62 7.65
C GLU A 172 3.18 -0.43 7.24
N THR A 173 4.45 -0.39 7.66
CA THR A 173 5.41 0.65 7.27
C THR A 173 6.14 0.36 5.98
N SER A 174 5.99 -0.84 5.38
CA SER A 174 6.61 -1.18 4.11
C SER A 174 6.09 -0.29 2.99
N MET A 175 6.99 0.11 2.09
CA MET A 175 6.66 0.90 0.89
C MET A 175 5.67 0.17 -0.02
N VAL A 176 5.88 -1.13 -0.15
CA VAL A 176 5.02 -2.04 -0.90
C VAL A 176 4.67 -3.19 0.01
N THR A 177 3.40 -3.53 0.09
CA THR A 177 2.93 -4.78 0.70
C THR A 177 2.36 -5.67 -0.38
N THR A 178 2.52 -6.98 -0.21
CA THR A 178 2.04 -7.98 -1.15
C THR A 178 1.05 -8.89 -0.46
N LYS A 179 -0.06 -9.18 -1.11
CA LYS A 179 -1.02 -10.20 -0.65
C LYS A 179 -1.28 -11.21 -1.76
N MET A 180 -1.46 -12.45 -1.38
CA MET A 180 -1.97 -13.52 -2.23
C MET A 180 -3.11 -14.23 -1.50
N TYR A 181 -4.26 -14.37 -2.13
CA TYR A 181 -5.41 -14.98 -1.48
C TYR A 181 -6.45 -15.49 -2.47
N ASN A 182 -7.28 -16.45 -1.98
CA ASN A 182 -8.42 -16.95 -2.73
C ASN A 182 -9.54 -15.90 -2.72
N LYS A 183 -9.71 -15.21 -3.86
CA LYS A 183 -10.69 -14.12 -4.02
C LYS A 183 -12.11 -14.64 -4.08
N THR A 184 -12.34 -15.83 -4.68
CA THR A 184 -13.67 -16.47 -4.68
C THR A 184 -14.16 -16.69 -3.25
N MET A 185 -13.31 -17.26 -2.39
CA MET A 185 -13.66 -17.45 -0.97
C MET A 185 -13.93 -16.13 -0.22
N GLU A 186 -13.19 -15.06 -0.53
CA GLU A 186 -13.45 -13.75 0.07
C GLU A 186 -14.85 -13.23 -0.33
N LEU A 187 -15.19 -13.29 -1.62
CA LEU A 187 -16.46 -12.78 -2.14
C LEU A 187 -17.68 -13.60 -1.69
N ASN A 188 -17.46 -14.87 -1.35
CA ASN A 188 -18.54 -15.76 -0.87
C ASN A 188 -18.86 -15.55 0.62
N ARG A 189 -18.09 -14.72 1.34
CA ARG A 189 -18.40 -14.40 2.73
C ARG A 189 -19.66 -13.50 2.79
N PRO A 190 -20.55 -13.70 3.76
CA PRO A 190 -21.73 -12.83 3.93
C PRO A 190 -21.33 -11.35 3.99
N GLY A 191 -22.01 -10.52 3.20
CA GLY A 191 -21.76 -9.08 3.12
C GLY A 191 -20.52 -8.67 2.31
N HIS A 192 -19.78 -9.61 1.72
CA HIS A 192 -18.58 -9.34 0.91
C HIS A 192 -18.81 -9.47 -0.59
N ASP A 193 -20.00 -9.85 -1.04
CA ASP A 193 -20.28 -9.98 -2.47
C ASP A 193 -20.11 -8.64 -3.21
N LYS A 194 -19.26 -8.65 -4.21
CA LYS A 194 -18.93 -7.50 -5.05
C LYS A 194 -19.11 -7.92 -6.50
N PHE A 195 -20.38 -7.88 -6.96
CA PHE A 195 -20.78 -8.32 -8.30
C PHE A 195 -19.92 -7.70 -9.42
N TYR A 196 -19.47 -6.45 -9.28
CA TYR A 196 -18.63 -5.77 -10.25
C TYR A 196 -17.26 -6.44 -10.44
N ILE A 197 -16.73 -7.16 -9.44
CA ILE A 197 -15.51 -7.97 -9.58
C ILE A 197 -15.81 -9.22 -10.39
N ARG A 198 -16.95 -9.87 -10.13
CA ARG A 198 -17.37 -11.08 -10.83
C ARG A 198 -17.70 -10.79 -12.29
N ASP A 199 -18.36 -9.64 -12.59
CA ASP A 199 -18.60 -9.17 -13.95
C ASP A 199 -17.29 -8.92 -14.72
N GLU A 200 -16.25 -8.44 -14.00
CA GLU A 200 -14.93 -8.27 -14.60
C GLU A 200 -14.24 -9.61 -14.88
N TRP A 201 -14.43 -10.61 -14.03
CA TRP A 201 -13.93 -11.96 -14.27
C TRP A 201 -14.56 -12.59 -15.51
N GLU A 202 -15.87 -12.42 -15.72
CA GLU A 202 -16.55 -12.88 -16.94
C GLU A 202 -15.99 -12.17 -18.18
N ARG A 203 -15.79 -10.86 -18.12
CA ARG A 203 -15.18 -10.09 -19.23
C ARG A 203 -13.74 -10.51 -19.55
N CYS A 204 -13.02 -10.99 -18.56
CA CYS A 204 -11.65 -11.48 -18.71
C CYS A 204 -11.57 -12.98 -19.03
N GLU A 205 -12.70 -13.64 -19.24
CA GLU A 205 -12.77 -15.07 -19.53
C GLU A 205 -12.16 -15.97 -18.43
N LEU A 206 -12.18 -15.49 -17.18
CA LEU A 206 -11.74 -16.29 -16.02
C LEU A 206 -12.81 -17.28 -15.57
N CYS A 207 -14.08 -16.91 -15.69
CA CYS A 207 -15.20 -17.75 -15.32
C CYS A 207 -16.44 -17.43 -16.16
N SER A 208 -17.42 -18.29 -16.05
CA SER A 208 -18.77 -18.08 -16.60
C SER A 208 -19.80 -18.17 -15.49
N ARG A 209 -20.83 -17.35 -15.55
CA ARG A 209 -21.94 -17.37 -14.59
C ARG A 209 -22.86 -18.56 -14.87
N GLN A 210 -23.05 -19.41 -13.86
CA GLN A 210 -24.00 -20.52 -13.88
C GLN A 210 -25.18 -20.22 -12.97
N ILE A 211 -26.39 -20.24 -13.52
CA ILE A 211 -27.61 -20.16 -12.73
C ILE A 211 -27.77 -21.46 -11.94
N THR A 212 -28.02 -21.35 -10.66
CA THR A 212 -28.22 -22.52 -9.78
C THR A 212 -29.59 -22.47 -9.12
N THR A 213 -30.08 -23.64 -8.72
CA THR A 213 -31.29 -23.78 -7.92
C THR A 213 -30.98 -24.43 -6.59
N TYR A 214 -31.70 -24.02 -5.54
CA TYR A 214 -31.68 -24.70 -4.26
C TYR A 214 -33.10 -24.73 -3.66
N GLN A 215 -33.41 -25.81 -2.99
CA GLN A 215 -34.70 -25.96 -2.31
C GLN A 215 -34.54 -25.55 -0.85
N TYR A 216 -35.55 -24.88 -0.33
CA TYR A 216 -35.64 -24.56 1.09
C TYR A 216 -37.09 -24.76 1.53
N THR A 217 -37.27 -25.17 2.78
CA THR A 217 -38.56 -25.35 3.37
C THR A 217 -38.91 -24.15 4.27
N ASN A 218 -40.04 -23.53 4.00
CA ASN A 218 -40.55 -22.46 4.83
C ASN A 218 -40.98 -22.97 6.21
N LYS A 219 -41.25 -22.04 7.12
CA LYS A 219 -41.72 -22.38 8.47
C LYS A 219 -43.10 -23.08 8.49
N ASP A 220 -43.87 -22.92 7.44
CA ASP A 220 -45.19 -23.57 7.22
C ASP A 220 -45.08 -24.98 6.59
N GLY A 221 -43.85 -25.46 6.36
CA GLY A 221 -43.60 -26.76 5.73
C GLY A 221 -43.60 -26.74 4.18
N THR A 222 -43.88 -25.62 3.54
CA THR A 222 -43.89 -25.50 2.07
C THR A 222 -42.44 -25.49 1.54
N THR A 223 -42.15 -26.39 0.59
CA THR A 223 -40.87 -26.42 -0.12
C THR A 223 -40.92 -25.47 -1.31
N CYS A 224 -39.99 -24.53 -1.37
CA CYS A 224 -39.85 -23.54 -2.42
C CYS A 224 -38.48 -23.70 -3.11
N THR A 225 -38.47 -23.43 -4.41
CA THR A 225 -37.19 -23.36 -5.18
C THR A 225 -36.77 -21.90 -5.28
N ARG A 226 -35.51 -21.63 -4.91
CA ARG A 226 -34.85 -20.33 -5.16
C ARG A 226 -33.77 -20.48 -6.21
N TYR A 227 -33.57 -19.39 -6.92
CA TYR A 227 -32.48 -19.25 -7.88
C TYR A 227 -31.32 -18.50 -7.25
N GLY A 228 -30.11 -18.99 -7.54
CA GLY A 228 -28.86 -18.36 -7.19
C GLY A 228 -27.92 -18.35 -8.38
N CYS A 229 -26.68 -17.95 -8.18
CA CYS A 229 -25.66 -18.14 -9.20
C CYS A 229 -24.33 -18.56 -8.56
N LYS A 230 -23.56 -19.32 -9.30
CA LYS A 230 -22.17 -19.65 -9.01
C LYS A 230 -21.31 -19.34 -10.23
N TYR A 231 -20.01 -19.26 -10.05
CA TYR A 231 -19.07 -18.96 -11.10
C TYR A 231 -18.22 -20.20 -11.38
N VAL A 232 -18.43 -20.79 -12.55
CA VAL A 232 -17.77 -22.01 -13.01
C VAL A 232 -16.65 -21.70 -13.97
N ALA A 233 -15.84 -22.68 -14.35
CA ALA A 233 -14.79 -22.51 -15.35
C ALA A 233 -15.36 -21.90 -16.64
N PHE A 234 -14.58 -21.01 -17.27
CA PHE A 234 -15.02 -20.29 -18.46
C PHE A 234 -15.46 -21.27 -19.56
N GLY A 235 -16.63 -20.99 -20.15
CA GLY A 235 -17.21 -21.81 -21.22
C GLY A 235 -17.89 -23.13 -20.77
N THR A 236 -17.92 -23.41 -19.43
CA THR A 236 -18.56 -24.65 -18.93
C THR A 236 -19.95 -24.43 -18.35
N ALA A 237 -20.44 -23.19 -18.30
CA ALA A 237 -21.79 -22.89 -17.84
C ALA A 237 -22.84 -23.52 -18.74
N LYS A 238 -23.88 -24.10 -18.15
CA LYS A 238 -25.02 -24.71 -18.87
C LYS A 238 -26.13 -23.67 -19.07
N PRO A 239 -26.89 -23.73 -20.17
CA PRO A 239 -28.00 -22.81 -20.40
C PRO A 239 -29.11 -22.93 -19.34
N GLU A 240 -29.38 -24.15 -18.87
CA GLU A 240 -30.38 -24.40 -17.85
C GLU A 240 -29.82 -24.26 -16.43
N PRO A 241 -30.67 -23.89 -15.46
CA PRO A 241 -30.32 -23.91 -14.06
C PRO A 241 -30.00 -25.32 -13.58
N ILE A 242 -28.92 -25.45 -12.79
CA ILE A 242 -28.52 -26.74 -12.19
C ILE A 242 -28.62 -26.67 -10.66
N PRO A 243 -28.80 -27.82 -9.97
CA PRO A 243 -28.74 -27.84 -8.50
C PRO A 243 -27.45 -27.26 -7.98
N GLN A 244 -27.53 -26.45 -6.91
CA GLN A 244 -26.38 -25.74 -6.35
C GLN A 244 -25.27 -26.70 -5.87
N GLU A 245 -25.63 -27.85 -5.35
CA GLU A 245 -24.72 -28.91 -4.88
C GLU A 245 -23.96 -29.59 -6.03
N GLN A 246 -24.46 -29.52 -7.27
CA GLN A 246 -23.81 -30.06 -8.45
C GLN A 246 -22.93 -29.03 -9.18
N CYS A 247 -22.91 -27.80 -8.67
CA CYS A 247 -22.14 -26.71 -9.25
C CYS A 247 -20.85 -26.47 -8.47
N GLU A 248 -19.73 -26.87 -9.03
CA GLU A 248 -18.40 -26.57 -8.46
C GLU A 248 -17.96 -25.17 -8.88
N GLU A 249 -17.70 -24.32 -7.91
CA GLU A 249 -17.26 -22.96 -8.15
C GLU A 249 -15.74 -22.92 -8.36
N VAL A 250 -15.31 -22.22 -9.41
CA VAL A 250 -13.89 -22.10 -9.75
C VAL A 250 -13.15 -21.22 -8.73
N PRO A 251 -12.00 -21.67 -8.19
CA PRO A 251 -11.21 -20.88 -7.24
C PRO A 251 -10.35 -19.84 -7.98
N ILE A 252 -10.81 -18.61 -8.02
CA ILE A 252 -10.04 -17.49 -8.57
C ILE A 252 -9.16 -16.90 -7.46
N TRP A 253 -7.88 -16.80 -7.72
CA TRP A 253 -6.87 -16.29 -6.83
C TRP A 253 -6.50 -14.87 -7.21
N ARG A 254 -6.06 -14.08 -6.21
CA ARG A 254 -5.58 -12.72 -6.39
C ARG A 254 -4.19 -12.55 -5.81
N VAL A 255 -3.32 -11.91 -6.57
CA VAL A 255 -2.13 -11.25 -6.06
C VAL A 255 -2.36 -9.74 -6.12
N GLU A 256 -2.11 -9.07 -5.01
CA GLU A 256 -2.35 -7.63 -4.83
C GLU A 256 -1.08 -6.97 -4.28
N PHE A 257 -0.68 -5.88 -4.91
CA PHE A 257 0.41 -5.01 -4.45
C PHE A 257 -0.16 -3.67 -4.01
N SER A 258 0.08 -3.33 -2.74
CA SER A 258 -0.28 -2.01 -2.20
C SER A 258 0.96 -1.13 -2.18
N VAL A 259 0.99 -0.12 -3.04
CA VAL A 259 2.09 0.83 -3.20
C VAL A 259 1.74 2.12 -2.46
N LYS A 260 2.54 2.51 -1.48
CA LYS A 260 2.31 3.69 -0.64
C LYS A 260 3.07 4.92 -1.15
N SER A 261 2.78 6.08 -0.61
CA SER A 261 3.35 7.38 -1.00
C SER A 261 4.88 7.42 -1.00
N ASN A 262 5.53 6.71 -0.08
CA ASN A 262 6.99 6.62 -0.01
C ASN A 262 7.61 5.78 -1.13
N ALA A 263 6.80 5.00 -1.87
CA ALA A 263 7.21 4.21 -3.03
C ALA A 263 6.77 4.82 -4.37
N ARG A 264 6.32 6.07 -4.40
CA ARG A 264 5.88 6.73 -5.63
C ARG A 264 7.00 7.02 -6.64
N HIS A 265 8.25 6.98 -6.19
CA HIS A 265 9.41 7.11 -7.07
C HIS A 265 9.86 5.74 -7.54
N TRP A 266 10.14 5.66 -8.83
CA TRP A 266 10.59 4.45 -9.49
C TRP A 266 11.93 4.73 -10.16
N ILE A 267 12.81 3.76 -10.14
CA ILE A 267 14.07 3.81 -10.84
C ILE A 267 14.09 2.77 -11.96
N ASN A 268 14.47 3.18 -13.14
CA ASN A 268 14.90 2.24 -14.16
C ASN A 268 16.32 1.78 -13.81
N MET A 269 16.47 0.51 -13.47
CA MET A 269 17.76 -0.06 -13.03
C MET A 269 18.82 -0.06 -14.12
N GLN A 270 18.44 0.04 -15.40
CA GLN A 270 19.36 0.06 -16.54
C GLN A 270 19.81 1.50 -16.84
N SER A 271 18.89 2.41 -17.11
CA SER A 271 19.19 3.82 -17.43
C SER A 271 19.54 4.66 -16.21
N LYS A 272 19.22 4.18 -14.99
CA LYS A 272 19.32 4.93 -13.72
C LYS A 272 18.39 6.15 -13.64
N GLU A 273 17.47 6.29 -14.57
CA GLU A 273 16.49 7.38 -14.56
C GLU A 273 15.42 7.15 -13.49
N PHE A 274 15.01 8.26 -12.87
CA PHE A 274 13.94 8.29 -11.90
C PHE A 274 12.64 8.72 -12.56
N HIS A 275 11.57 8.00 -12.26
CA HIS A 275 10.23 8.27 -12.72
C HIS A 275 9.31 8.44 -11.52
N LEU A 276 8.41 9.40 -11.58
CA LEU A 276 7.37 9.58 -10.58
C LEU A 276 6.13 8.77 -10.99
N LEU A 277 5.62 7.94 -10.09
CA LEU A 277 4.34 7.27 -10.29
C LEU A 277 3.22 8.32 -10.22
N THR A 278 2.52 8.51 -11.31
CA THR A 278 1.43 9.47 -11.48
C THR A 278 0.18 8.77 -12.02
N LEU A 279 -0.92 9.47 -12.11
CA LEU A 279 -2.14 8.96 -12.74
C LEU A 279 -1.93 8.52 -14.20
N ASN A 280 -0.96 9.13 -14.91
CA ASN A 280 -0.63 8.74 -16.29
C ASN A 280 0.02 7.34 -16.40
N ASN A 281 0.56 6.81 -15.31
CA ASN A 281 1.21 5.50 -15.31
C ASN A 281 0.23 4.35 -15.02
N ILE A 282 -1.03 4.67 -14.67
CA ILE A 282 -2.05 3.70 -14.25
C ILE A 282 -3.38 3.91 -15.00
N ASP A 283 -3.42 4.71 -16.05
CA ASP A 283 -4.63 5.09 -16.78
C ASP A 283 -5.04 4.10 -17.88
N SER A 284 -4.33 3.01 -18.03
CA SER A 284 -4.70 1.95 -18.96
C SER A 284 -4.34 0.57 -18.42
N ARG A 285 -5.06 -0.43 -18.92
CA ARG A 285 -4.84 -1.84 -18.53
C ARG A 285 -3.42 -2.31 -18.85
N MET A 286 -2.86 -1.90 -19.98
CA MET A 286 -1.49 -2.23 -20.35
C MET A 286 -0.46 -1.65 -19.35
N LYS A 287 -0.65 -0.41 -18.93
CA LYS A 287 0.22 0.24 -17.93
C LYS A 287 0.08 -0.42 -16.56
N LEU A 288 -1.14 -0.79 -16.15
CA LEU A 288 -1.35 -1.55 -14.91
C LEU A 288 -0.67 -2.93 -14.97
N LEU A 289 -0.76 -3.61 -16.11
CA LEU A 289 -0.10 -4.90 -16.33
C LEU A 289 1.42 -4.76 -16.22
N PHE A 290 2.01 -3.76 -16.88
CA PHE A 290 3.43 -3.46 -16.78
C PHE A 290 3.87 -3.21 -15.34
N LEU A 291 3.13 -2.39 -14.59
CA LEU A 291 3.43 -2.11 -13.19
C LEU A 291 3.26 -3.34 -12.31
N PHE A 292 2.22 -4.15 -12.55
CA PHE A 292 2.01 -5.40 -11.83
C PHE A 292 3.20 -6.34 -12.02
N HIS A 293 3.64 -6.57 -13.26
CA HIS A 293 4.78 -7.44 -13.55
C HIS A 293 6.10 -6.89 -12.98
N SER A 294 6.31 -5.57 -13.02
CA SER A 294 7.46 -4.92 -12.37
C SER A 294 7.45 -5.16 -10.85
N LEU A 295 6.29 -5.03 -10.22
CA LEU A 295 6.14 -5.30 -8.78
C LEU A 295 6.30 -6.79 -8.48
N ALA A 296 5.72 -7.68 -9.30
CA ALA A 296 5.82 -9.12 -9.13
C ALA A 296 7.28 -9.58 -9.18
N HIS A 297 8.07 -9.08 -10.13
CA HIS A 297 9.49 -9.40 -10.21
C HIS A 297 10.26 -9.04 -8.92
N HIS A 298 9.96 -7.90 -8.30
CA HIS A 298 10.70 -7.42 -7.14
C HIS A 298 10.10 -7.84 -5.80
N TYR A 299 8.79 -8.02 -5.72
CA TYR A 299 8.05 -8.24 -4.46
C TYR A 299 7.25 -9.54 -4.40
N PHE A 300 7.27 -10.36 -5.46
CA PHE A 300 6.62 -11.67 -5.49
C PHE A 300 7.55 -12.72 -6.12
N HIS A 301 8.80 -12.72 -5.67
CA HIS A 301 9.87 -13.56 -6.15
C HIS A 301 10.23 -14.62 -5.10
N PHE A 302 10.29 -15.89 -5.51
CA PHE A 302 10.54 -17.03 -4.63
C PHE A 302 11.77 -17.82 -5.08
N LYS A 303 12.34 -18.56 -4.14
CA LYS A 303 13.39 -19.56 -4.33
C LYS A 303 12.87 -20.93 -3.89
N THR A 304 13.14 -21.96 -4.66
CA THR A 304 12.95 -23.34 -4.23
C THR A 304 14.08 -23.71 -3.28
N LEU A 305 13.75 -24.06 -2.03
CA LEU A 305 14.77 -24.36 -1.04
C LEU A 305 15.38 -25.74 -1.32
N VAL A 306 16.70 -25.81 -1.37
CA VAL A 306 17.47 -27.02 -1.61
C VAL A 306 18.30 -27.35 -0.37
N TYR A 307 18.25 -28.60 0.06
CA TYR A 307 19.04 -29.09 1.16
C TYR A 307 20.22 -29.91 0.64
N THR A 308 21.37 -29.84 1.32
CA THR A 308 22.52 -30.69 1.03
C THR A 308 22.22 -32.13 1.43
N ARG A 309 23.07 -33.06 1.00
CA ARG A 309 22.96 -34.48 1.42
C ARG A 309 23.02 -34.66 2.95
N GLU A 310 23.64 -33.73 3.64
CA GLU A 310 23.78 -33.69 5.11
C GLU A 310 22.58 -33.03 5.81
N GLY A 311 21.51 -32.68 5.06
CA GLY A 311 20.31 -32.02 5.62
C GLY A 311 20.47 -30.53 5.89
N THR A 312 21.58 -29.90 5.50
CA THR A 312 21.81 -28.47 5.70
C THR A 312 21.17 -27.67 4.55
N LEU A 313 20.41 -26.60 4.87
CA LEU A 313 19.85 -25.72 3.87
C LEU A 313 20.96 -25.00 3.10
N GLN A 314 20.92 -25.06 1.78
CA GLN A 314 21.83 -24.29 0.92
C GLN A 314 21.57 -22.79 1.07
N ARG A 315 22.61 -21.99 0.85
CA ARG A 315 22.47 -20.53 0.81
C ARG A 315 21.41 -20.13 -0.23
N LYS A 316 20.54 -19.20 0.13
CA LYS A 316 19.40 -18.78 -0.72
C LYS A 316 19.82 -18.27 -2.11
N ASP A 317 21.01 -17.67 -2.23
CA ASP A 317 21.56 -17.22 -3.51
C ASP A 317 21.85 -18.37 -4.48
N ARG A 318 22.13 -19.58 -3.97
CA ARG A 318 22.37 -20.81 -4.76
C ARG A 318 21.11 -21.62 -5.03
N CYS A 319 20.00 -21.28 -4.39
CA CYS A 319 18.72 -21.95 -4.63
C CYS A 319 18.12 -21.45 -5.95
N PRO A 320 17.50 -22.33 -6.75
CA PRO A 320 16.90 -21.95 -8.02
C PRO A 320 15.66 -21.05 -7.82
N ASP A 321 15.44 -20.15 -8.77
CA ASP A 321 14.28 -19.28 -8.78
C ASP A 321 13.00 -20.09 -9.07
N LYS A 322 11.96 -19.86 -8.27
CA LYS A 322 10.61 -20.30 -8.58
C LYS A 322 9.86 -19.15 -9.24
N VAL A 323 9.85 -19.16 -10.55
CA VAL A 323 9.19 -18.12 -11.35
C VAL A 323 7.69 -18.44 -11.44
N LEU A 324 6.87 -17.50 -10.97
CA LEU A 324 5.40 -17.63 -10.98
C LEU A 324 4.75 -16.77 -12.06
N PHE A 325 5.32 -15.58 -12.33
CA PHE A 325 4.90 -14.70 -13.42
C PHE A 325 6.04 -14.48 -14.40
N ILE A 326 5.78 -14.61 -15.68
CA ILE A 326 6.72 -14.25 -16.74
C ILE A 326 6.81 -12.74 -16.81
N THR A 327 8.01 -12.21 -16.74
CA THR A 327 8.26 -10.77 -16.79
C THR A 327 9.23 -10.46 -17.92
N SER A 328 8.94 -9.41 -18.68
CA SER A 328 9.83 -8.91 -19.74
C SER A 328 11.10 -8.27 -19.14
N ARG A 329 12.08 -8.01 -20.00
CA ARG A 329 13.32 -7.30 -19.59
C ARG A 329 13.00 -5.89 -19.08
N ASP A 330 12.08 -5.19 -19.73
CA ASP A 330 11.73 -3.82 -19.36
C ASP A 330 10.98 -3.76 -18.02
N GLU A 331 10.04 -4.68 -17.79
CA GLU A 331 9.33 -4.80 -16.51
C GLU A 331 10.32 -5.07 -15.34
N ARG A 332 11.32 -5.93 -15.55
CA ARG A 332 12.36 -6.21 -14.55
C ARG A 332 13.26 -5.02 -14.25
N ALA A 333 13.38 -4.10 -15.21
CA ALA A 333 14.22 -2.92 -15.05
C ALA A 333 13.62 -1.87 -14.12
N TYR A 334 12.29 -1.82 -13.96
CA TYR A 334 11.62 -0.81 -13.12
C TYR A 334 11.39 -1.31 -11.69
N LYS A 335 11.83 -0.54 -10.71
CA LYS A 335 11.70 -0.86 -9.30
C LYS A 335 11.27 0.37 -8.49
N PRO A 336 10.28 0.24 -7.60
CA PRO A 336 10.01 1.27 -6.59
C PRO A 336 11.23 1.53 -5.75
N LYS A 337 11.58 2.79 -5.58
CA LYS A 337 12.66 3.24 -4.72
C LYS A 337 12.13 4.29 -3.77
N ALA A 338 12.34 4.08 -2.47
CA ALA A 338 12.20 5.20 -1.56
C ALA A 338 13.14 6.30 -2.07
N LEU A 339 12.62 7.51 -2.25
CA LEU A 339 13.53 8.63 -2.28
C LEU A 339 14.40 8.51 -1.04
N PRO A 340 15.72 8.74 -1.17
CA PRO A 340 16.47 9.07 0.01
C PRO A 340 15.66 10.21 0.62
N THR A 341 15.13 9.98 1.82
CA THR A 341 14.44 11.02 2.59
C THR A 341 15.34 12.25 2.48
N THR A 342 14.86 13.24 1.76
CA THR A 342 15.50 14.56 1.65
C THR A 342 15.77 14.98 3.07
N ALA A 343 17.03 15.10 3.42
CA ALA A 343 17.57 15.04 4.75
C ALA A 343 17.06 13.78 5.51
N LYS A 344 17.89 12.86 5.89
CA LYS A 344 17.62 12.06 7.09
C LYS A 344 17.11 13.09 8.08
N GLN A 345 15.78 13.12 8.35
CA GLN A 345 15.25 14.01 9.38
C GLN A 345 16.18 13.79 10.55
N ALA A 346 16.81 14.88 11.01
CA ALA A 346 17.76 14.77 12.09
C ALA A 346 17.08 13.88 13.12
N PRO A 347 17.68 12.75 13.52
CA PRO A 347 16.98 11.76 14.31
C PRO A 347 16.22 12.49 15.40
N SER A 348 15.02 12.05 15.74
CA SER A 348 14.10 12.76 16.66
C SER A 348 14.77 13.18 17.97
N TRP A 349 15.88 12.50 18.31
CA TRP A 349 16.73 12.86 19.45
C TRP A 349 17.56 14.13 19.21
N ILE A 350 18.06 14.42 17.98
CA ILE A 350 18.74 15.71 17.67
C ILE A 350 17.75 16.86 17.81
N MET A 351 16.51 16.68 17.32
CA MET A 351 15.46 17.67 17.53
C MET A 351 15.21 17.91 19.02
N ARG A 352 15.08 16.83 19.81
CA ARG A 352 14.92 16.93 21.26
C ARG A 352 16.10 17.63 21.95
N VAL A 353 17.32 17.30 21.56
CA VAL A 353 18.53 17.95 22.09
C VAL A 353 18.57 19.44 21.74
N THR A 354 18.24 19.78 20.50
CA THR A 354 18.16 21.16 20.05
C THR A 354 17.09 21.94 20.81
N ASP A 355 15.93 21.33 21.03
CA ASP A 355 14.85 21.92 21.83
C ASP A 355 15.22 22.05 23.30
N GLU A 356 15.93 21.09 23.88
CA GLU A 356 16.41 21.15 25.26
C GLU A 356 17.49 22.20 25.44
N LEU A 357 18.49 22.29 24.56
CA LEU A 357 19.46 23.38 24.52
C LEU A 357 18.79 24.75 24.37
N ARG A 358 17.74 24.83 23.52
CA ARG A 358 16.96 26.06 23.38
C ARG A 358 16.28 26.45 24.69
N ARG A 359 15.65 25.52 25.39
CA ARG A 359 15.00 25.74 26.68
C ARG A 359 16.03 26.21 27.75
N LEU A 360 17.20 25.56 27.77
CA LEU A 360 18.31 25.97 28.67
C LEU A 360 18.79 27.38 28.40
N ILE A 361 18.96 27.76 27.14
CA ILE A 361 19.43 29.09 26.72
C ILE A 361 18.39 30.18 27.05
N THR A 362 17.10 29.84 27.00
CA THR A 362 16.00 30.79 27.22
C THR A 362 15.55 30.85 28.69
N SER A 363 16.03 29.95 29.55
CA SER A 363 15.68 29.96 30.97
C SER A 363 16.58 30.94 31.75
N ASP A 364 15.97 31.78 32.63
CA ASP A 364 16.71 32.72 33.49
C ASP A 364 17.37 32.05 34.69
N LYS A 365 17.10 30.76 34.92
CA LYS A 365 17.70 29.95 36.00
C LYS A 365 18.27 28.68 35.38
N VAL A 366 19.58 28.56 35.32
CA VAL A 366 20.29 27.33 34.97
C VAL A 366 20.66 26.62 36.28
N PRO A 367 19.94 25.57 36.70
CA PRO A 367 20.33 24.77 37.88
C PRO A 367 21.58 23.93 37.57
N ASP A 368 22.42 23.69 38.58
CA ASP A 368 23.70 22.96 38.47
C ASP A 368 23.55 21.52 37.93
N ASN A 369 22.42 20.87 38.17
CA ASN A 369 22.14 19.52 37.66
C ASN A 369 21.87 19.44 36.14
N ILE A 370 21.66 20.58 35.49
CA ILE A 370 21.46 20.64 34.03
C ILE A 370 22.79 20.45 33.27
N ALA A 371 23.91 20.84 33.86
CA ALA A 371 25.24 20.62 33.29
C ALA A 371 25.57 19.12 33.10
N GLU A 372 25.07 18.25 33.99
CA GLU A 372 25.22 16.78 33.85
C GLU A 372 24.33 16.19 32.76
N SER A 373 23.10 16.65 32.67
CA SER A 373 22.18 16.25 31.60
C SER A 373 22.66 16.73 30.23
N ALA A 374 23.22 17.93 30.14
CA ALA A 374 23.79 18.49 28.92
C ALA A 374 25.06 17.73 28.47
N ASN A 375 25.90 17.29 29.41
CA ASN A 375 27.05 16.44 29.11
C ASN A 375 26.60 15.05 28.59
N TYR A 376 25.60 14.43 29.19
CA TYR A 376 25.05 13.18 28.72
C TYR A 376 24.51 13.31 27.28
N ILE A 377 23.78 14.37 27.01
CA ILE A 377 23.22 14.67 25.69
C ILE A 377 24.34 14.90 24.66
N LEU A 378 25.45 15.58 25.01
CA LEU A 378 26.58 15.77 24.12
C LEU A 378 27.35 14.47 23.82
N VAL A 379 27.49 13.58 24.78
CA VAL A 379 28.08 12.25 24.55
C VAL A 379 27.23 11.45 23.56
N GLN A 380 25.91 11.50 23.70
CA GLN A 380 24.99 10.87 22.75
C GLN A 380 25.06 11.50 21.35
N LEU A 381 25.15 12.84 21.27
CA LEU A 381 25.37 13.57 20.02
C LEU A 381 26.70 13.17 19.36
N TRP A 382 27.75 13.05 20.11
CA TRP A 382 29.07 12.65 19.67
C TRP A 382 29.07 11.23 19.08
N GLU A 383 28.48 10.26 19.77
CA GLU A 383 28.39 8.89 19.30
C GLU A 383 27.59 8.78 18.00
N GLN A 384 26.54 9.54 17.85
CA GLN A 384 25.70 9.53 16.64
C GLN A 384 26.36 10.29 15.47
N CYS A 385 27.07 11.39 15.73
CA CYS A 385 27.89 12.06 14.69
C CYS A 385 28.99 11.12 14.16
N ARG A 386 29.55 10.27 14.99
CA ARG A 386 30.50 9.22 14.60
C ARG A 386 29.86 8.21 13.66
N LEU A 387 28.64 7.79 13.92
CA LEU A 387 27.86 6.88 13.07
C LEU A 387 27.50 7.49 11.70
N TRP A 388 27.50 8.83 11.60
CA TRP A 388 27.25 9.54 10.34
C TRP A 388 28.52 9.84 9.52
N GLY A 389 29.67 9.36 9.97
CA GLY A 389 30.95 9.55 9.27
C GLY A 389 31.54 10.96 9.44
N VAL A 390 31.09 11.71 10.47
CA VAL A 390 31.77 12.95 10.89
C VAL A 390 33.07 12.53 11.55
N THR A 391 34.19 12.94 10.95
CA THR A 391 35.50 12.55 11.43
C THR A 391 35.87 13.24 12.74
N LYS A 392 36.76 12.60 13.50
CA LYS A 392 37.25 13.10 14.81
C LYS A 392 37.87 14.51 14.76
N ARG A 393 38.23 14.97 13.56
CA ARG A 393 38.83 16.32 13.33
C ARG A 393 37.81 17.45 13.42
N ASP A 394 36.53 17.16 13.21
CA ASP A 394 35.46 18.16 13.20
C ASP A 394 34.77 18.29 14.57
N SER A 395 35.22 17.52 15.56
CA SER A 395 34.65 17.49 16.90
C SER A 395 35.60 18.19 17.90
N GLU A 396 35.40 19.47 18.09
CA GLU A 396 35.91 20.15 19.30
C GLU A 396 35.16 19.54 20.49
N VAL A 397 35.90 19.08 21.48
CA VAL A 397 35.33 18.66 22.77
C VAL A 397 34.94 19.91 23.52
N TYR A 398 33.64 20.20 23.57
CA TYR A 398 33.13 21.33 24.33
C TYR A 398 32.86 20.92 25.78
N ASP A 399 33.52 21.60 26.72
CA ASP A 399 33.15 21.49 28.12
C ASP A 399 31.98 22.43 28.44
N LEU A 400 30.77 21.89 28.38
CA LEU A 400 29.54 22.64 28.61
C LEU A 400 29.44 23.22 30.01
N LYS A 401 30.11 22.61 30.99
CA LYS A 401 30.15 23.12 32.38
C LYS A 401 30.93 24.44 32.50
N ALA A 402 31.90 24.63 31.61
CA ALA A 402 32.73 25.85 31.54
C ALA A 402 32.10 26.93 30.63
N MET A 403 31.07 26.61 29.86
CA MET A 403 30.47 27.54 28.91
C MET A 403 29.49 28.50 29.57
N ASN A 404 29.67 29.78 29.26
CA ASN A 404 28.68 30.81 29.62
C ASN A 404 27.51 30.82 28.58
N LYS A 405 26.46 31.58 28.91
CA LYS A 405 25.24 31.70 28.06
C LYS A 405 25.54 32.08 26.59
N THR A 406 26.52 32.93 26.34
CA THR A 406 26.92 33.38 25.00
C THR A 406 27.56 32.25 24.23
N GLN A 407 28.45 31.47 24.84
CA GLN A 407 29.12 30.32 24.23
C GLN A 407 28.12 29.19 23.91
N LEU A 408 27.15 28.94 24.80
CA LEU A 408 26.06 27.99 24.56
C LEU A 408 25.18 28.43 23.37
N LEU A 409 24.95 29.75 23.23
CA LEU A 409 24.19 30.30 22.12
C LEU A 409 24.94 30.15 20.77
N GLU A 410 26.26 30.35 20.79
CA GLU A 410 27.11 30.14 19.60
C GLU A 410 27.17 28.67 19.20
N LEU A 411 27.31 27.77 20.16
CA LEU A 411 27.26 26.32 19.93
C LEU A 411 25.91 25.91 19.33
N TYR A 412 24.81 26.43 19.86
CA TYR A 412 23.47 26.19 19.33
C TYR A 412 23.35 26.67 17.89
N ARG A 413 23.84 27.90 17.57
CA ARG A 413 23.83 28.45 16.20
C ARG A 413 24.66 27.59 15.24
N LYS A 414 25.85 27.14 15.69
CA LYS A 414 26.76 26.27 14.92
C LYS A 414 26.08 24.92 14.63
N LEU A 415 25.48 24.26 15.62
CA LEU A 415 24.77 23.00 15.45
C LEU A 415 23.55 23.16 14.53
N ARG A 416 22.81 24.24 14.67
CA ARG A 416 21.67 24.56 13.82
C ARG A 416 22.09 24.81 12.37
N SER A 417 23.13 25.59 12.14
CA SER A 417 23.72 25.84 10.82
C SER A 417 24.21 24.54 10.15
N MET A 418 24.83 23.63 10.88
CA MET A 418 25.23 22.31 10.39
C MET A 418 24.05 21.44 10.02
N LEU A 419 22.94 21.53 10.75
CA LEU A 419 21.69 20.83 10.42
C LEU A 419 21.03 21.41 9.18
N GLU A 420 21.01 22.73 9.04
CA GLU A 420 20.45 23.44 7.88
C GLU A 420 21.31 23.23 6.63
N ALA A 421 22.64 23.24 6.73
CA ALA A 421 23.56 22.97 5.62
C ALA A 421 23.43 21.52 5.09
N LYS A 422 23.19 20.54 5.97
CA LYS A 422 22.89 19.17 5.53
C LYS A 422 21.50 19.02 4.92
N GLN A 423 20.57 19.93 5.19
CA GLN A 423 19.26 19.99 4.52
C GLN A 423 19.33 20.60 3.10
N LEU A 424 20.36 21.42 2.81
CA LEU A 424 20.53 22.10 1.53
C LEU A 424 21.39 21.33 0.50
N HIS A 425 22.03 20.22 0.89
CA HIS A 425 22.92 19.42 0.01
C HIS A 425 22.30 18.12 -0.52
N PHE A 426 20.95 18.06 -0.65
CA PHE A 426 20.28 16.94 -1.32
C PHE A 426 19.21 17.43 -2.30
#